data_9f20801f329256fbba2772862ab3d91d
#
_entry.id   9f20801f329256fbba2772862ab3d91d
#
_cell.length_a   1.000
_cell.length_b   1.000
_cell.length_c   1.000
_cell.angle_alpha   90.00
_cell.angle_beta   90.00
_cell.angle_gamma   90.00
#
_symmetry.space_group_name_H-M   'P 1'
#
loop_
_entity.id
_entity.type
_entity.pdbx_description
1 polymer ?
#
loop_
_entity_poly.entity_id
_entity_poly.type
_entity_poly.pdbx_seq_one_letter_code
_entity_poly.pdbx_strand_id
1 'polypeptide(L)'
;VPGTSPDQPRNEMAMTTTRSRKALYIGLPLALVAALGAVGYAHWFSQAPGYPRPIVEQANALHEHMLSFDSHVTVPLDLGTAGNEIDKDGPGQFDLVKAGRGRLSGAALTIFGWPEIWNGPNAPHRPTPGFVDEARHQQEVRYKIITGMVRDFPNQVGIAYTPEDFRRLNGEGKFAIFISMLNAYPLGHDLSQLDLWAARGMRMFGFSYTGNNDWADSSRPLPFFNDTADALGGLSPLGEQAVKRLNDLGVIIDVSQMSTLALQDVARLSRAPVVASHSAPRALVDIPRNLSDKEMQLIKDSGGVIQVVGFGQYLKPLGKPVLDKLQALRARFDLQPLQGLANALMPGDAVIAIWPESRFGEYASSLYGILEEEPKATLKHYVDAIDYTVKKVGIDHVGISSDFNDGGGLDGWKDVGEIRNVTAELLTRGYSEADIAKLWAGNFLRVWEQVQKSAHPVALR
;
A
#
# COMPACT_ATOMS: atom_id res chain seq x y z
N VAL A 1 -46.53 57.88 -39.16
CA VAL A 1 -46.66 59.32 -39.06
C VAL A 1 -47.18 59.68 -37.69
N PRO A 2 -46.76 60.76 -37.10
CA PRO A 2 -45.42 61.10 -36.58
C PRO A 2 -45.40 61.51 -35.07
N GLY A 3 -44.25 61.91 -34.61
CA GLY A 3 -43.98 62.93 -33.60
C GLY A 3 -43.81 62.46 -32.22
N THR A 4 -42.93 62.92 -31.41
CA THR A 4 -42.02 64.04 -31.33
C THR A 4 -41.06 63.79 -30.17
N SER A 5 -39.81 64.11 -30.35
CA SER A 5 -38.89 64.45 -29.26
C SER A 5 -39.27 65.79 -28.65
N PRO A 6 -38.88 66.29 -27.46
CA PRO A 6 -37.53 66.44 -27.03
C PRO A 6 -37.34 66.33 -25.46
N ASP A 7 -36.20 66.27 -24.99
CA ASP A 7 -35.36 67.21 -24.22
C ASP A 7 -34.39 66.57 -23.25
N GLN A 8 -33.14 66.92 -23.41
CA GLN A 8 -32.14 66.82 -22.39
C GLN A 8 -32.24 67.97 -21.37
N PRO A 9 -31.69 67.79 -20.16
CA PRO A 9 -30.52 68.62 -19.86
C PRO A 9 -29.35 67.90 -19.19
N ARG A 10 -28.22 68.50 -19.41
CA ARG A 10 -26.90 68.24 -18.85
C ARG A 10 -26.86 68.39 -17.33
N ASN A 11 -25.96 67.63 -16.69
CA ASN A 11 -24.89 68.04 -15.74
C ASN A 11 -24.46 66.79 -14.99
N GLU A 12 -23.30 66.58 -14.75
CA GLU A 12 -22.07 67.03 -14.16
C GLU A 12 -21.18 65.85 -13.75
N MET A 13 -19.98 66.03 -14.03
CA MET A 13 -18.82 65.22 -13.69
C MET A 13 -18.72 64.92 -12.19
N ALA A 14 -18.60 63.61 -11.82
CA ALA A 14 -17.95 63.19 -10.61
C ALA A 14 -16.98 62.06 -10.91
N MET A 15 -15.70 62.44 -10.94
CA MET A 15 -14.60 61.47 -10.83
C MET A 15 -14.68 60.79 -9.46
N THR A 16 -14.96 59.50 -9.46
CA THR A 16 -14.69 58.65 -8.30
C THR A 16 -13.75 57.56 -8.69
N THR A 17 -12.55 57.69 -8.27
CA THR A 17 -11.42 56.82 -8.04
C THR A 17 -11.67 55.31 -8.18
N THR A 18 -11.28 54.76 -9.32
CA THR A 18 -11.00 53.31 -9.53
C THR A 18 -9.66 52.94 -8.93
N ARG A 19 -9.56 52.91 -7.62
CA ARG A 19 -8.41 52.33 -6.90
C ARG A 19 -8.87 51.57 -5.68
N SER A 20 -9.39 50.35 -5.85
CA SER A 20 -9.37 49.35 -4.72
C SER A 20 -9.88 47.93 -5.10
N ARG A 21 -10.30 47.67 -6.34
CA ARG A 21 -10.82 46.30 -6.65
C ARG A 21 -9.75 45.27 -7.05
N LYS A 22 -8.53 45.67 -7.42
CA LYS A 22 -7.46 44.70 -7.77
C LYS A 22 -6.70 44.17 -6.57
N ALA A 23 -6.67 44.87 -5.45
CA ALA A 23 -6.02 44.38 -4.21
C ALA A 23 -6.87 43.35 -3.44
N LEU A 24 -8.19 43.33 -3.65
CA LEU A 24 -9.09 42.40 -2.98
C LEU A 24 -9.08 40.97 -3.57
N TYR A 25 -8.73 40.84 -4.86
CA TYR A 25 -8.71 39.53 -5.53
C TYR A 25 -7.41 38.73 -5.37
N ILE A 26 -6.32 39.36 -4.94
CA ILE A 26 -5.04 38.67 -4.69
C ILE A 26 -4.90 38.28 -3.20
N GLY A 27 -5.54 38.99 -2.29
CA GLY A 27 -5.51 38.70 -0.86
C GLY A 27 -6.43 37.55 -0.42
N LEU A 28 -7.56 37.33 -1.12
CA LEU A 28 -8.49 36.25 -0.77
C LEU A 28 -7.92 34.83 -0.93
N PRO A 29 -7.24 34.47 -2.04
CA PRO A 29 -6.68 33.13 -2.17
C PRO A 29 -5.52 32.88 -1.19
N LEU A 30 -4.69 33.89 -0.89
CA LEU A 30 -3.60 33.76 0.08
C LEU A 30 -4.11 33.63 1.53
N ALA A 31 -5.17 34.34 1.89
CA ALA A 31 -5.81 34.22 3.18
C ALA A 31 -6.54 32.87 3.33
N LEU A 32 -7.14 32.35 2.26
CA LEU A 32 -7.78 31.03 2.27
C LEU A 32 -6.76 29.90 2.40
N VAL A 33 -5.63 29.96 1.68
CA VAL A 33 -4.53 29.02 1.79
C VAL A 33 -3.89 29.06 3.17
N ALA A 34 -3.70 30.23 3.74
CA ALA A 34 -3.20 30.38 5.12
C ALA A 34 -4.21 29.87 6.16
N ALA A 35 -5.51 30.06 5.95
CA ALA A 35 -6.55 29.53 6.83
C ALA A 35 -6.68 28.02 6.75
N LEU A 36 -6.61 27.43 5.55
CA LEU A 36 -6.61 25.99 5.36
C LEU A 36 -5.34 25.34 5.92
N GLY A 37 -4.19 26.00 5.78
CA GLY A 37 -2.93 25.59 6.41
C GLY A 37 -3.02 25.65 7.94
N ALA A 38 -3.62 26.69 8.50
CA ALA A 38 -3.79 26.84 9.95
C ALA A 38 -4.80 25.84 10.53
N VAL A 39 -5.87 25.52 9.80
CA VAL A 39 -6.86 24.50 10.20
C VAL A 39 -6.25 23.10 10.12
N GLY A 40 -5.52 22.78 9.05
CA GLY A 40 -4.79 21.52 8.93
C GLY A 40 -3.72 21.36 10.02
N TYR A 41 -2.99 22.40 10.31
CA TYR A 41 -1.99 22.46 11.39
C TYR A 41 -2.64 22.30 12.79
N ALA A 42 -3.74 23.02 13.07
CA ALA A 42 -4.47 22.91 14.33
C ALA A 42 -5.11 21.52 14.51
N HIS A 43 -5.68 20.95 13.44
CA HIS A 43 -6.26 19.61 13.46
C HIS A 43 -5.20 18.54 13.73
N TRP A 44 -4.03 18.64 13.10
CA TRP A 44 -2.93 17.70 13.33
C TRP A 44 -2.38 17.81 14.75
N PHE A 45 -2.20 19.02 15.29
CA PHE A 45 -1.79 19.20 16.71
C PHE A 45 -2.81 18.66 17.70
N SER A 46 -4.10 18.68 17.37
CA SER A 46 -5.15 18.09 18.21
C SER A 46 -5.19 16.56 18.16
N GLN A 47 -4.58 15.95 17.13
CA GLN A 47 -4.57 14.50 16.92
C GLN A 47 -3.20 13.85 17.08
N ALA A 48 -2.11 14.61 17.16
CA ALA A 48 -0.77 14.08 17.36
C ALA A 48 -0.68 13.40 18.74
N PRO A 49 -0.51 12.09 18.84
CA PRO A 49 -0.51 11.40 20.12
C PRO A 49 0.73 11.79 20.92
N GLY A 50 0.55 12.68 21.90
CA GLY A 50 1.47 12.83 23.03
C GLY A 50 2.94 13.20 22.77
N TYR A 51 3.31 13.58 21.52
CA TYR A 51 4.69 13.99 21.21
C TYR A 51 4.96 15.43 21.67
N PRO A 52 6.19 15.72 22.16
CA PRO A 52 6.60 17.09 22.49
C PRO A 52 6.50 17.99 21.25
N ARG A 53 6.03 19.22 21.46
CA ARG A 53 5.85 20.20 20.37
C ARG A 53 7.08 20.38 19.46
N PRO A 54 8.34 20.44 19.96
CA PRO A 54 9.51 20.54 19.09
C PRO A 54 9.67 19.35 18.12
N ILE A 55 9.35 18.13 18.57
CA ILE A 55 9.38 16.92 17.72
C ILE A 55 8.33 17.00 16.60
N VAL A 56 7.14 17.47 16.95
CA VAL A 56 6.05 17.66 15.99
C VAL A 56 6.42 18.70 14.94
N GLU A 57 7.00 19.85 15.36
CA GLU A 57 7.47 20.90 14.46
C GLU A 57 8.59 20.40 13.55
N GLN A 58 9.53 19.61 14.07
CA GLN A 58 10.60 19.01 13.28
C GLN A 58 10.07 17.98 12.27
N ALA A 59 9.13 17.10 12.68
CA ALA A 59 8.50 16.15 11.77
C ALA A 59 7.77 16.87 10.62
N ASN A 60 7.05 17.96 10.91
CA ASN A 60 6.43 18.80 9.89
C ASN A 60 7.44 19.39 8.93
N ALA A 61 8.49 20.02 9.46
CA ALA A 61 9.53 20.65 8.63
C ALA A 61 10.19 19.64 7.69
N LEU A 62 10.44 18.41 8.16
CA LEU A 62 10.98 17.35 7.31
C LEU A 62 10.05 17.04 6.13
N HIS A 63 8.76 16.86 6.34
CA HIS A 63 7.80 16.54 5.28
C HIS A 63 7.56 17.70 4.30
N GLU A 64 7.99 18.93 4.60
CA GLU A 64 7.97 20.03 3.62
C GLU A 64 9.10 19.91 2.58
N HIS A 65 10.18 19.18 2.87
CA HIS A 65 11.39 19.17 2.06
C HIS A 65 11.89 17.79 1.66
N MET A 66 11.53 16.72 2.39
CA MET A 66 11.94 15.37 2.04
C MET A 66 10.93 14.71 1.13
N LEU A 67 11.43 13.78 0.29
CA LEU A 67 10.56 12.86 -0.42
C LEU A 67 10.07 11.78 0.53
N SER A 68 8.79 11.44 0.42
CA SER A 68 8.16 10.34 1.16
C SER A 68 7.42 9.41 0.21
N PHE A 69 7.53 8.12 0.45
CA PHE A 69 6.96 7.08 -0.40
C PHE A 69 6.39 5.96 0.45
N ASP A 70 5.14 5.58 0.16
CA ASP A 70 4.50 4.41 0.71
C ASP A 70 4.52 3.28 -0.32
N SER A 71 5.12 2.16 0.02
CA SER A 71 5.38 1.10 -0.96
C SER A 71 4.21 0.14 -1.19
N HIS A 72 3.11 0.29 -0.43
CA HIS A 72 1.93 -0.54 -0.64
C HIS A 72 0.65 0.14 -0.12
N VAL A 73 -0.16 0.62 -1.06
CA VAL A 73 -1.51 1.11 -0.81
C VAL A 73 -2.46 0.39 -1.77
N THR A 74 -3.40 -0.35 -1.21
CA THR A 74 -4.39 -1.06 -2.02
C THR A 74 -5.41 -0.09 -2.62
N VAL A 75 -5.73 -0.29 -3.89
CA VAL A 75 -6.78 0.45 -4.58
C VAL A 75 -8.11 -0.29 -4.40
N PRO A 76 -9.06 0.21 -3.58
CA PRO A 76 -10.39 -0.39 -3.46
C PRO A 76 -11.14 -0.35 -4.79
N LEU A 77 -12.02 -1.34 -5.05
CA LEU A 77 -12.78 -1.40 -6.30
C LEU A 77 -13.82 -0.29 -6.43
N ASP A 78 -14.21 0.32 -5.32
CA ASP A 78 -15.18 1.40 -5.24
C ASP A 78 -14.54 2.80 -5.10
N LEU A 79 -13.19 2.89 -5.11
CA LEU A 79 -12.50 4.18 -5.06
C LEU A 79 -12.87 5.04 -6.29
N GLY A 80 -13.28 6.27 -6.04
CA GLY A 80 -13.76 7.20 -7.07
C GLY A 80 -15.27 7.12 -7.30
N THR A 81 -16.00 6.28 -6.58
CA THR A 81 -17.48 6.25 -6.62
C THR A 81 -18.11 7.21 -5.60
N ALA A 82 -19.43 7.39 -5.68
CA ALA A 82 -20.16 8.23 -4.73
C ALA A 82 -19.99 7.72 -3.29
N GLY A 83 -19.50 8.57 -2.40
CA GLY A 83 -19.20 8.26 -1.00
C GLY A 83 -17.77 7.78 -0.76
N ASN A 84 -16.98 7.53 -1.80
CA ASN A 84 -15.55 7.21 -1.74
C ASN A 84 -14.76 7.96 -2.85
N GLU A 85 -15.05 9.25 -3.00
CA GLU A 85 -14.43 10.10 -4.01
C GLU A 85 -12.96 10.35 -3.69
N ILE A 86 -12.11 10.34 -4.72
CA ILE A 86 -10.65 10.45 -4.57
C ILE A 86 -10.19 11.86 -4.16
N ASP A 87 -10.97 12.89 -4.46
CA ASP A 87 -10.68 14.31 -4.20
C ASP A 87 -11.39 14.85 -2.96
N LYS A 88 -12.00 14.00 -2.15
CA LYS A 88 -12.67 14.35 -0.90
C LYS A 88 -12.10 13.60 0.27
N ASP A 89 -12.18 14.19 1.47
CA ASP A 89 -11.82 13.53 2.73
C ASP A 89 -12.88 12.46 3.07
N GLY A 90 -12.71 11.28 2.49
CA GLY A 90 -13.65 10.17 2.55
C GLY A 90 -13.41 9.22 3.73
N PRO A 91 -14.17 8.13 3.82
CA PRO A 91 -14.04 7.14 4.90
C PRO A 91 -12.82 6.22 4.73
N GLY A 92 -12.24 6.12 3.52
CA GLY A 92 -11.08 5.30 3.22
C GLY A 92 -9.79 5.83 3.86
N GLN A 93 -8.76 5.01 3.84
CA GLN A 93 -7.46 5.37 4.42
C GLN A 93 -6.58 6.19 3.47
N PHE A 94 -6.93 6.23 2.18
CA PHE A 94 -6.21 6.97 1.14
C PHE A 94 -7.19 7.75 0.25
N ASP A 95 -6.97 9.04 0.13
CA ASP A 95 -7.50 9.96 -0.87
C ASP A 95 -6.51 11.13 -1.04
N LEU A 96 -6.72 11.97 -2.06
CA LEU A 96 -5.79 13.08 -2.35
C LEU A 96 -5.80 14.18 -1.28
N VAL A 97 -6.92 14.35 -0.56
CA VAL A 97 -7.02 15.33 0.53
C VAL A 97 -6.16 14.87 1.72
N LYS A 98 -6.29 13.60 2.10
CA LYS A 98 -5.46 13.01 3.17
C LYS A 98 -3.99 12.94 2.77
N ALA A 99 -3.67 12.53 1.52
CA ALA A 99 -2.30 12.52 1.02
C ALA A 99 -1.65 13.91 1.06
N GLY A 100 -2.39 14.95 0.66
CA GLY A 100 -1.97 16.34 0.78
C GLY A 100 -1.80 16.80 2.22
N ARG A 101 -2.73 16.42 3.13
CA ARG A 101 -2.65 16.70 4.57
C ARG A 101 -1.41 16.05 5.20
N GLY A 102 -1.11 14.79 4.83
CA GLY A 102 0.07 14.07 5.29
C GLY A 102 1.38 14.54 4.65
N ARG A 103 1.33 15.24 3.52
CA ARG A 103 2.50 15.56 2.69
C ARG A 103 3.21 14.31 2.16
N LEU A 104 2.44 13.29 1.76
CA LEU A 104 2.99 12.12 1.09
C LEU A 104 3.34 12.48 -0.36
N SER A 105 4.61 12.27 -0.74
CA SER A 105 5.10 12.59 -2.10
C SER A 105 4.59 11.63 -3.16
N GLY A 106 4.36 10.37 -2.79
CA GLY A 106 3.80 9.37 -3.69
C GLY A 106 3.66 8.00 -3.03
N ALA A 107 2.95 7.11 -3.70
CA ALA A 107 2.77 5.74 -3.23
C ALA A 107 2.72 4.71 -4.36
N ALA A 108 3.05 3.47 -4.03
CA ALA A 108 2.72 2.33 -4.86
C ALA A 108 1.22 2.02 -4.71
N LEU A 109 0.45 2.41 -5.71
CA LEU A 109 -0.95 2.02 -5.82
C LEU A 109 -1.03 0.62 -6.41
N THR A 110 -1.50 -0.33 -5.60
CA THR A 110 -1.40 -1.75 -5.90
C THR A 110 -2.62 -2.24 -6.65
N ILE A 111 -2.35 -2.81 -7.83
CA ILE A 111 -3.32 -3.54 -8.64
C ILE A 111 -3.21 -5.01 -8.24
N PHE A 112 -4.33 -5.62 -7.87
CA PHE A 112 -4.37 -7.06 -7.69
C PHE A 112 -5.72 -7.61 -8.08
N GLY A 113 -5.80 -8.94 -8.26
CA GLY A 113 -7.02 -9.67 -8.44
C GLY A 113 -6.95 -10.97 -7.66
N TRP A 114 -8.04 -11.32 -7.06
CA TRP A 114 -8.16 -12.53 -6.27
C TRP A 114 -9.55 -13.12 -6.44
N PRO A 115 -9.70 -14.45 -6.61
CA PRO A 115 -11.00 -15.06 -6.76
C PRO A 115 -11.79 -14.93 -5.45
N GLU A 116 -13.10 -14.79 -5.53
CA GLU A 116 -13.94 -14.97 -4.36
C GLU A 116 -13.73 -16.39 -3.82
N ILE A 117 -13.23 -16.50 -2.59
CA ILE A 117 -12.80 -17.74 -1.99
C ILE A 117 -13.98 -18.65 -1.67
N TRP A 118 -15.15 -18.08 -1.46
CA TRP A 118 -16.29 -18.81 -0.96
C TRP A 118 -17.47 -18.82 -1.93
N ASN A 119 -17.68 -19.99 -2.57
CA ASN A 119 -18.83 -20.24 -3.45
C ASN A 119 -19.74 -21.38 -2.92
N GLY A 120 -19.67 -21.67 -1.61
CA GLY A 120 -20.48 -22.73 -0.98
C GLY A 120 -19.90 -24.14 -1.13
N PRO A 121 -20.64 -25.18 -0.70
CA PRO A 121 -20.16 -26.56 -0.61
C PRO A 121 -19.83 -27.17 -1.97
N ASN A 122 -20.25 -26.57 -3.07
CA ASN A 122 -19.96 -27.02 -4.43
C ASN A 122 -18.85 -26.19 -5.09
N ALA A 123 -18.21 -25.27 -4.34
CA ALA A 123 -17.10 -24.50 -4.89
C ALA A 123 -15.95 -25.43 -5.30
N PRO A 124 -15.34 -25.20 -6.47
CA PRO A 124 -14.16 -25.95 -6.85
C PRO A 124 -13.03 -25.63 -5.87
N HIS A 125 -12.33 -26.67 -5.41
CA HIS A 125 -11.18 -26.54 -4.50
C HIS A 125 -9.96 -25.91 -5.17
N ARG A 126 -9.99 -25.65 -6.45
CA ARG A 126 -8.97 -24.95 -7.21
C ARG A 126 -9.59 -23.92 -8.14
N PRO A 127 -8.86 -22.83 -8.41
CA PRO A 127 -9.33 -21.81 -9.32
C PRO A 127 -9.72 -22.40 -10.68
N THR A 128 -10.94 -22.14 -11.12
CA THR A 128 -11.40 -22.43 -12.47
C THR A 128 -11.06 -21.28 -13.41
N PRO A 129 -11.11 -21.46 -14.73
CA PRO A 129 -10.94 -20.34 -15.67
C PRO A 129 -11.84 -19.14 -15.39
N GLY A 130 -13.07 -19.35 -14.91
CA GLY A 130 -13.98 -18.26 -14.53
C GLY A 130 -13.47 -17.41 -13.36
N PHE A 131 -12.80 -18.00 -12.39
CA PHE A 131 -12.16 -17.24 -11.30
C PHE A 131 -10.96 -16.45 -11.78
N VAL A 132 -10.19 -16.97 -12.73
CA VAL A 132 -9.08 -16.22 -13.34
C VAL A 132 -9.63 -15.00 -14.08
N ASP A 133 -10.73 -15.13 -14.81
CA ASP A 133 -11.35 -14.03 -15.54
C ASP A 133 -11.92 -12.96 -14.59
N GLU A 134 -12.51 -13.37 -13.47
CA GLU A 134 -12.95 -12.44 -12.43
C GLU A 134 -11.79 -11.68 -11.78
N ALA A 135 -10.74 -12.40 -11.38
CA ALA A 135 -9.54 -11.80 -10.80
C ALA A 135 -8.87 -10.84 -11.80
N ARG A 136 -8.86 -11.18 -13.09
CA ARG A 136 -8.38 -10.31 -14.17
C ARG A 136 -9.26 -9.07 -14.33
N HIS A 137 -10.57 -9.23 -14.23
CA HIS A 137 -11.50 -8.10 -14.23
C HIS A 137 -11.22 -7.12 -13.08
N GLN A 138 -10.98 -7.62 -11.87
CA GLN A 138 -10.61 -6.78 -10.72
C GLN A 138 -9.31 -6.00 -10.95
N GLN A 139 -8.30 -6.61 -11.59
CA GLN A 139 -7.07 -5.90 -11.98
C GLN A 139 -7.36 -4.76 -12.96
N GLU A 140 -8.17 -5.01 -13.99
CA GLU A 140 -8.53 -3.98 -14.97
C GLU A 140 -9.35 -2.84 -14.36
N VAL A 141 -10.23 -3.11 -13.41
CA VAL A 141 -10.98 -2.07 -12.68
C VAL A 141 -10.01 -1.18 -11.90
N ARG A 142 -9.09 -1.75 -11.13
CA ARG A 142 -8.10 -0.99 -10.35
C ARG A 142 -7.19 -0.14 -11.26
N TYR A 143 -6.76 -0.70 -12.38
CA TYR A 143 -5.98 0.05 -13.37
C TYR A 143 -6.75 1.24 -13.94
N LYS A 144 -8.04 1.05 -14.26
CA LYS A 144 -8.92 2.12 -14.74
C LYS A 144 -9.13 3.22 -13.68
N ILE A 145 -9.20 2.84 -12.40
CA ILE A 145 -9.26 3.81 -11.29
C ILE A 145 -7.98 4.65 -11.28
N ILE A 146 -6.81 4.02 -11.29
CA ILE A 146 -5.52 4.72 -11.28
C ILE A 146 -5.37 5.67 -12.49
N THR A 147 -5.68 5.18 -13.69
CA THR A 147 -5.58 6.02 -14.90
C THR A 147 -6.64 7.10 -14.94
N GLY A 148 -7.82 6.84 -14.36
CA GLY A 148 -8.87 7.81 -14.13
C GLY A 148 -8.40 8.96 -13.23
N MET A 149 -7.69 8.68 -12.14
CA MET A 149 -7.13 9.72 -11.28
C MET A 149 -6.26 10.70 -12.07
N VAL A 150 -5.39 10.20 -12.94
CA VAL A 150 -4.49 11.05 -13.74
C VAL A 150 -5.26 11.86 -14.77
N ARG A 151 -6.29 11.26 -15.38
CA ARG A 151 -7.15 11.96 -16.36
C ARG A 151 -7.95 13.09 -15.71
N ASP A 152 -8.52 12.82 -14.54
CA ASP A 152 -9.48 13.71 -13.89
C ASP A 152 -8.79 14.77 -13.01
N PHE A 153 -7.59 14.46 -12.47
CA PHE A 153 -6.82 15.35 -11.60
C PHE A 153 -5.38 15.59 -12.10
N PRO A 154 -5.14 15.97 -13.39
CA PRO A 154 -3.81 16.04 -13.99
C PRO A 154 -2.89 17.08 -13.33
N ASN A 155 -3.45 18.04 -12.60
CA ASN A 155 -2.69 19.05 -11.86
C ASN A 155 -2.32 18.62 -10.45
N GLN A 156 -2.87 17.50 -9.95
CA GLN A 156 -2.64 17.01 -8.61
C GLN A 156 -1.84 15.71 -8.59
N VAL A 157 -1.95 14.88 -9.64
CA VAL A 157 -1.31 13.57 -9.69
C VAL A 157 -0.65 13.30 -11.03
N GLY A 158 0.32 12.38 -11.05
CA GLY A 158 0.93 11.86 -12.26
C GLY A 158 1.52 10.46 -12.02
N ILE A 159 1.64 9.65 -13.08
CA ILE A 159 2.31 8.35 -12.99
C ILE A 159 3.81 8.56 -13.12
N ALA A 160 4.57 8.03 -12.18
CA ALA A 160 6.02 7.97 -12.23
C ALA A 160 6.45 6.63 -12.85
N TYR A 161 7.08 6.69 -14.00
CA TYR A 161 7.64 5.54 -14.71
C TYR A 161 9.11 5.31 -14.36
N THR A 162 9.76 6.33 -13.84
CA THR A 162 11.16 6.35 -13.42
C THR A 162 11.33 7.08 -12.09
N PRO A 163 12.45 6.88 -11.37
CA PRO A 163 12.77 7.67 -10.19
C PRO A 163 12.90 9.19 -10.49
N GLU A 164 13.31 9.54 -11.70
CA GLU A 164 13.37 10.93 -12.15
C GLU A 164 11.95 11.51 -12.30
N ASP A 165 10.99 10.75 -12.85
CA ASP A 165 9.58 11.16 -12.90
C ASP A 165 9.02 11.41 -11.49
N PHE A 166 9.36 10.53 -10.53
CA PHE A 166 8.93 10.68 -9.14
C PHE A 166 9.40 12.02 -8.57
N ARG A 167 10.69 12.34 -8.74
CA ARG A 167 11.27 13.61 -8.28
C ARG A 167 10.67 14.82 -9.00
N ARG A 168 10.50 14.72 -10.32
CA ARG A 168 9.92 15.79 -11.15
C ARG A 168 8.48 16.09 -10.74
N LEU A 169 7.63 15.07 -10.63
CA LEU A 169 6.23 15.24 -10.22
C LEU A 169 6.12 15.89 -8.84
N ASN A 170 6.96 15.46 -7.90
CA ASN A 170 7.01 16.08 -6.57
C ASN A 170 7.47 17.55 -6.65
N GLY A 171 8.48 17.86 -7.46
CA GLY A 171 8.92 19.24 -7.72
C GLY A 171 7.83 20.11 -8.38
N GLU A 172 6.88 19.50 -9.11
CA GLU A 172 5.69 20.15 -9.66
C GLU A 172 4.54 20.27 -8.64
N GLY A 173 4.73 19.79 -7.40
CA GLY A 173 3.71 19.76 -6.37
C GLY A 173 2.62 18.69 -6.57
N LYS A 174 2.90 17.66 -7.39
CA LYS A 174 2.00 16.57 -7.69
C LYS A 174 2.31 15.32 -6.87
N PHE A 175 1.27 14.58 -6.52
CA PHE A 175 1.41 13.24 -5.96
C PHE A 175 1.87 12.26 -7.05
N ALA A 176 2.95 11.53 -6.78
CA ALA A 176 3.52 10.58 -7.73
C ALA A 176 2.93 9.19 -7.54
N ILE A 177 2.18 8.71 -8.51
CA ILE A 177 1.64 7.36 -8.53
C ILE A 177 2.70 6.41 -9.09
N PHE A 178 3.08 5.42 -8.30
CA PHE A 178 3.85 4.26 -8.74
C PHE A 178 2.88 3.09 -8.90
N ILE A 179 2.86 2.42 -10.06
CA ILE A 179 1.98 1.28 -10.28
C ILE A 179 2.70 0.01 -9.86
N SER A 180 2.17 -0.67 -8.85
CA SER A 180 2.56 -2.03 -8.49
C SER A 180 1.46 -3.04 -8.81
N MET A 181 1.84 -4.28 -8.99
CA MET A 181 0.92 -5.40 -9.16
C MET A 181 1.26 -6.49 -8.16
N LEU A 182 0.24 -7.07 -7.56
CA LEU A 182 0.34 -8.17 -6.62
C LEU A 182 -0.48 -9.35 -7.13
N ASN A 183 0.07 -10.57 -6.99
CA ASN A 183 -0.51 -11.84 -7.36
C ASN A 183 -0.46 -12.18 -8.86
N ALA A 184 0.27 -13.25 -9.20
CA ALA A 184 0.35 -13.79 -10.55
C ALA A 184 -0.91 -14.55 -10.96
N TYR A 185 -1.78 -14.93 -10.04
CA TYR A 185 -2.97 -15.72 -10.27
C TYR A 185 -3.83 -15.22 -11.46
N PRO A 186 -4.14 -13.91 -11.60
CA PRO A 186 -4.91 -13.41 -12.74
C PRO A 186 -4.22 -13.52 -14.09
N LEU A 187 -2.90 -13.69 -14.12
CA LEU A 187 -2.13 -13.81 -15.35
C LEU A 187 -2.23 -15.22 -15.96
N GLY A 188 -2.68 -16.20 -15.15
CA GLY A 188 -2.75 -17.61 -15.59
C GLY A 188 -1.37 -18.13 -15.99
N HIS A 189 -1.27 -18.81 -17.11
CA HIS A 189 -0.01 -19.36 -17.63
C HIS A 189 0.67 -18.47 -18.70
N ASP A 190 0.21 -17.22 -18.84
CA ASP A 190 0.65 -16.33 -19.92
C ASP A 190 1.72 -15.34 -19.46
N LEU A 191 3.00 -15.70 -19.69
CA LEU A 191 4.14 -14.87 -19.37
C LEU A 191 4.14 -13.52 -20.11
N SER A 192 3.50 -13.42 -21.28
CA SER A 192 3.44 -12.18 -22.07
C SER A 192 2.65 -11.06 -21.37
N GLN A 193 1.82 -11.42 -20.38
CA GLN A 193 1.12 -10.45 -19.55
C GLN A 193 2.09 -9.53 -18.79
N LEU A 194 3.29 -10.00 -18.45
CA LEU A 194 4.30 -9.14 -17.83
C LEU A 194 4.73 -7.99 -18.76
N ASP A 195 4.88 -8.27 -20.05
CA ASP A 195 5.20 -7.27 -21.07
C ASP A 195 4.07 -6.23 -21.19
N LEU A 196 2.84 -6.73 -21.27
CA LEU A 196 1.65 -5.89 -21.36
C LEU A 196 1.55 -4.93 -20.17
N TRP A 197 1.68 -5.45 -18.95
CA TRP A 197 1.56 -4.65 -17.74
C TRP A 197 2.75 -3.69 -17.55
N ALA A 198 3.98 -4.12 -17.90
CA ALA A 198 5.15 -3.22 -17.90
C ALA A 198 4.97 -2.06 -18.89
N ALA A 199 4.41 -2.32 -20.09
CA ALA A 199 4.07 -1.28 -21.06
C ALA A 199 2.96 -0.34 -20.56
N ARG A 200 2.03 -0.84 -19.74
CA ARG A 200 0.98 -0.06 -19.07
C ARG A 200 1.50 0.75 -17.86
N GLY A 201 2.76 0.59 -17.49
CA GLY A 201 3.38 1.36 -16.40
C GLY A 201 3.61 0.62 -15.10
N MET A 202 3.36 -0.69 -15.02
CA MET A 202 3.76 -1.49 -13.85
C MET A 202 5.28 -1.43 -13.65
N ARG A 203 5.72 -1.14 -12.43
CA ARG A 203 7.14 -1.03 -12.06
C ARG A 203 7.54 -1.94 -10.91
N MET A 204 6.59 -2.61 -10.27
CA MET A 204 6.84 -3.63 -9.26
C MET A 204 5.81 -4.76 -9.42
N PHE A 205 6.26 -6.00 -9.23
CA PHE A 205 5.43 -7.20 -9.37
C PHE A 205 5.70 -8.19 -8.24
N GLY A 206 4.63 -8.55 -7.49
CA GLY A 206 4.61 -9.59 -6.48
C GLY A 206 3.95 -10.87 -7.02
N PHE A 207 4.59 -12.00 -6.82
CA PHE A 207 4.15 -13.30 -7.36
C PHE A 207 2.94 -13.87 -6.63
N SER A 208 2.93 -13.75 -5.31
CA SER A 208 1.95 -14.43 -4.45
C SER A 208 1.09 -13.43 -3.68
N TYR A 209 -0.13 -13.86 -3.36
CA TYR A 209 -1.00 -13.27 -2.37
C TYR A 209 -1.40 -14.35 -1.37
N THR A 210 -2.63 -14.39 -0.92
CA THR A 210 -3.18 -15.50 -0.13
C THR A 210 -3.51 -16.67 -1.07
N GLY A 211 -3.00 -17.86 -0.77
CA GLY A 211 -3.05 -19.04 -1.63
C GLY A 211 -1.88 -19.16 -2.60
N ASN A 212 -1.54 -20.39 -2.95
CA ASN A 212 -0.57 -20.69 -4.00
C ASN A 212 -1.16 -20.37 -5.38
N ASN A 213 -0.29 -20.14 -6.35
CA ASN A 213 -0.70 -20.02 -7.76
C ASN A 213 0.27 -20.81 -8.64
N ASP A 214 0.07 -20.78 -9.95
CA ASP A 214 0.88 -21.59 -10.90
C ASP A 214 2.33 -21.08 -11.05
N TRP A 215 2.68 -19.96 -10.44
CA TRP A 215 3.99 -19.33 -10.55
C TRP A 215 4.85 -19.51 -9.30
N ALA A 216 4.22 -19.44 -8.11
CA ALA A 216 4.94 -19.46 -6.84
C ALA A 216 4.08 -19.95 -5.67
N ASP A 217 4.74 -20.57 -4.69
CA ASP A 217 4.16 -20.86 -3.40
C ASP A 217 4.02 -19.59 -2.55
N SER A 218 2.90 -19.49 -1.84
CA SER A 218 2.57 -18.40 -0.92
C SER A 218 3.02 -18.71 0.51
N SER A 219 3.36 -17.68 1.27
CA SER A 219 3.53 -17.77 2.73
C SER A 219 2.23 -18.04 3.47
N ARG A 220 1.08 -17.94 2.77
CA ARG A 220 -0.26 -18.20 3.29
C ARG A 220 -1.01 -19.17 2.37
N PRO A 221 -0.60 -20.45 2.30
CA PRO A 221 -1.32 -21.45 1.53
C PRO A 221 -2.75 -21.59 2.06
N LEU A 222 -3.70 -21.89 1.19
CA LEU A 222 -5.11 -22.07 1.53
C LEU A 222 -5.48 -23.56 1.47
N PRO A 223 -5.56 -24.26 2.61
CA PRO A 223 -5.87 -25.69 2.63
C PRO A 223 -7.22 -26.03 2.00
N PHE A 224 -8.18 -25.10 1.96
CA PHE A 224 -9.45 -25.34 1.26
C PHE A 224 -9.34 -25.30 -0.27
N PHE A 225 -8.21 -24.82 -0.84
CA PHE A 225 -7.83 -25.03 -2.24
C PHE A 225 -6.92 -26.24 -2.42
N ASN A 226 -6.73 -27.07 -1.40
CA ASN A 226 -5.73 -28.14 -1.33
C ASN A 226 -4.29 -27.61 -1.45
N ASP A 227 -4.05 -26.36 -1.08
CA ASP A 227 -2.73 -25.80 -0.99
C ASP A 227 -1.96 -26.43 0.17
N THR A 228 -0.69 -26.73 -0.08
CA THR A 228 0.30 -27.05 0.95
C THR A 228 1.38 -25.98 0.97
N ALA A 229 2.15 -25.90 2.05
CA ALA A 229 3.17 -24.87 2.22
C ALA A 229 4.22 -24.85 1.09
N ASP A 230 4.51 -26.01 0.50
CA ASP A 230 5.57 -26.19 -0.48
C ASP A 230 5.06 -27.00 -1.68
N ALA A 231 3.89 -26.65 -2.22
CA ALA A 231 3.24 -27.38 -3.32
C ALA A 231 4.08 -27.41 -4.59
N LEU A 232 4.81 -26.33 -4.87
CA LEU A 232 5.72 -26.20 -6.02
C LEU A 232 7.20 -26.37 -5.61
N GLY A 233 7.49 -26.37 -4.32
CA GLY A 233 8.85 -26.33 -3.81
C GLY A 233 9.52 -24.97 -3.97
N GLY A 234 8.74 -23.90 -4.04
CA GLY A 234 9.16 -22.52 -4.21
C GLY A 234 8.58 -21.88 -5.47
N LEU A 235 9.41 -21.59 -6.48
CA LEU A 235 8.98 -21.16 -7.81
C LEU A 235 8.72 -22.36 -8.73
N SER A 236 7.66 -22.27 -9.52
CA SER A 236 7.50 -23.18 -10.68
C SER A 236 8.49 -22.80 -11.79
N PRO A 237 8.66 -23.67 -12.83
CA PRO A 237 9.44 -23.31 -14.02
C PRO A 237 8.91 -22.04 -14.72
N LEU A 238 7.61 -21.75 -14.64
CA LEU A 238 7.02 -20.51 -15.14
C LEU A 238 7.42 -19.32 -14.28
N GLY A 239 7.41 -19.47 -12.96
CA GLY A 239 7.89 -18.47 -12.02
C GLY A 239 9.37 -18.11 -12.19
N GLU A 240 10.24 -19.11 -12.44
CA GLU A 240 11.65 -18.87 -12.76
C GLU A 240 11.84 -18.07 -14.05
N GLN A 241 11.04 -18.34 -15.08
CA GLN A 241 11.05 -17.57 -16.33
C GLN A 241 10.57 -16.12 -16.08
N ALA A 242 9.56 -15.95 -15.21
CA ALA A 242 9.05 -14.64 -14.85
C ALA A 242 10.10 -13.79 -14.13
N VAL A 243 10.91 -14.36 -13.22
CA VAL A 243 12.03 -13.64 -12.59
C VAL A 243 12.97 -13.05 -13.63
N LYS A 244 13.38 -13.85 -14.63
CA LYS A 244 14.26 -13.41 -15.71
C LYS A 244 13.59 -12.31 -16.54
N ARG A 245 12.30 -12.49 -16.89
CA ARG A 245 11.56 -11.50 -17.69
C ARG A 245 11.38 -10.18 -16.98
N LEU A 246 11.04 -10.18 -15.69
CA LEU A 246 10.92 -8.96 -14.87
C LEU A 246 12.24 -8.19 -14.79
N ASN A 247 13.35 -8.91 -14.63
CA ASN A 247 14.67 -8.29 -14.67
C ASN A 247 14.96 -7.65 -16.05
N ASP A 248 14.59 -8.31 -17.17
CA ASP A 248 14.76 -7.75 -18.52
C ASP A 248 13.93 -6.50 -18.72
N LEU A 249 12.72 -6.46 -18.17
CA LEU A 249 11.80 -5.35 -18.24
C LEU A 249 12.15 -4.19 -17.28
N GLY A 250 13.11 -4.37 -16.36
CA GLY A 250 13.42 -3.37 -15.33
C GLY A 250 12.26 -3.17 -14.33
N VAL A 251 11.50 -4.22 -14.06
CA VAL A 251 10.41 -4.25 -13.09
C VAL A 251 10.95 -4.82 -11.78
N ILE A 252 10.69 -4.14 -10.67
CA ILE A 252 11.07 -4.58 -9.33
C ILE A 252 10.33 -5.87 -9.00
N ILE A 253 11.05 -6.86 -8.47
CA ILE A 253 10.46 -8.08 -7.93
C ILE A 253 10.13 -7.86 -6.45
N ASP A 254 8.84 -7.96 -6.12
CA ASP A 254 8.36 -7.94 -4.74
C ASP A 254 8.28 -9.36 -4.19
N VAL A 255 9.04 -9.61 -3.12
CA VAL A 255 9.08 -10.90 -2.45
C VAL A 255 8.15 -10.99 -1.23
N SER A 256 7.37 -9.94 -0.95
CA SER A 256 6.33 -10.03 0.08
C SER A 256 5.32 -11.12 -0.24
N GLN A 257 4.86 -11.82 0.78
CA GLN A 257 3.87 -12.89 0.69
C GLN A 257 4.33 -14.20 0.03
N MET A 258 5.56 -14.28 -0.48
CA MET A 258 6.13 -15.54 -1.00
C MET A 258 6.44 -16.50 0.14
N SER A 259 6.41 -17.82 -0.17
CA SER A 259 6.96 -18.82 0.74
C SER A 259 8.48 -18.61 0.91
N THR A 260 9.04 -19.16 1.97
CA THR A 260 10.50 -19.10 2.20
C THR A 260 11.29 -19.66 1.02
N LEU A 261 10.84 -20.77 0.43
CA LEU A 261 11.51 -21.38 -0.72
C LEU A 261 11.40 -20.52 -1.97
N ALA A 262 10.23 -19.95 -2.24
CA ALA A 262 10.04 -19.05 -3.38
C ALA A 262 10.91 -17.78 -3.26
N LEU A 263 11.02 -17.19 -2.05
CA LEU A 263 11.94 -16.08 -1.83
C LEU A 263 13.40 -16.47 -2.05
N GLN A 264 13.82 -17.65 -1.59
CA GLN A 264 15.18 -18.16 -1.83
C GLN A 264 15.46 -18.35 -3.32
N ASP A 265 14.50 -18.86 -4.09
CA ASP A 265 14.63 -19.01 -5.53
C ASP A 265 14.75 -17.66 -6.23
N VAL A 266 13.92 -16.66 -5.85
CA VAL A 266 14.03 -15.29 -6.39
C VAL A 266 15.40 -14.69 -6.06
N ALA A 267 15.87 -14.82 -4.80
CA ALA A 267 17.17 -14.30 -4.39
C ALA A 267 18.34 -14.93 -5.17
N ARG A 268 18.21 -16.22 -5.52
CA ARG A 268 19.20 -16.95 -6.34
C ARG A 268 19.17 -16.56 -7.82
N LEU A 269 17.98 -16.26 -8.37
CA LEU A 269 17.77 -16.10 -9.82
C LEU A 269 17.82 -14.64 -10.25
N SER A 270 17.42 -13.71 -9.38
CA SER A 270 17.37 -12.30 -9.72
C SER A 270 18.78 -11.71 -9.84
N ARG A 271 19.05 -11.02 -10.96
CA ARG A 271 20.26 -10.22 -11.14
C ARG A 271 20.13 -8.79 -10.67
N ALA A 272 18.95 -8.39 -10.23
CA ALA A 272 18.64 -7.07 -9.70
C ALA A 272 18.23 -7.16 -8.23
N PRO A 273 18.38 -6.08 -7.46
CA PRO A 273 17.87 -6.01 -6.10
C PRO A 273 16.37 -6.32 -6.02
N VAL A 274 15.95 -6.99 -4.94
CA VAL A 274 14.53 -7.30 -4.69
C VAL A 274 13.96 -6.45 -3.56
N VAL A 275 12.65 -6.33 -3.50
CA VAL A 275 11.93 -5.56 -2.49
C VAL A 275 10.97 -6.47 -1.75
N ALA A 276 10.93 -6.38 -0.42
CA ALA A 276 9.76 -6.81 0.32
C ALA A 276 8.89 -5.55 0.54
N SER A 277 7.86 -5.38 -0.28
CA SER A 277 7.06 -4.14 -0.34
C SER A 277 6.24 -3.87 0.92
N HIS A 278 5.88 -4.93 1.68
CA HIS A 278 5.05 -4.83 2.87
C HIS A 278 5.19 -6.09 3.75
N SER A 279 6.26 -6.17 4.51
CA SER A 279 6.55 -7.31 5.40
C SER A 279 7.03 -6.85 6.77
N ALA A 280 6.89 -7.70 7.78
CA ALA A 280 7.34 -7.43 9.15
C ALA A 280 8.34 -8.52 9.60
N PRO A 281 9.12 -8.28 10.67
CA PRO A 281 10.05 -9.29 11.18
C PRO A 281 9.32 -10.41 11.94
N ARG A 282 9.60 -11.66 11.59
CA ARG A 282 9.03 -12.86 12.25
C ARG A 282 9.37 -12.96 13.72
N ALA A 283 10.48 -12.38 14.13
CA ALA A 283 10.90 -12.39 15.54
C ALA A 283 9.92 -11.65 16.47
N LEU A 284 9.08 -10.73 15.96
CA LEU A 284 8.06 -10.05 16.75
C LEU A 284 6.75 -10.84 16.78
N VAL A 285 6.36 -11.41 15.65
CA VAL A 285 5.19 -12.27 15.52
C VAL A 285 5.55 -13.44 14.62
N ASP A 286 5.64 -14.64 15.22
CA ASP A 286 6.06 -15.85 14.52
C ASP A 286 4.94 -16.41 13.64
N ILE A 287 4.86 -15.86 12.42
CA ILE A 287 3.97 -16.33 11.35
C ILE A 287 4.75 -16.43 10.03
N PRO A 288 4.39 -17.35 9.13
CA PRO A 288 5.08 -17.51 7.85
C PRO A 288 5.03 -16.26 6.95
N ARG A 289 4.03 -15.39 7.15
CA ARG A 289 3.87 -14.11 6.42
C ARG A 289 4.98 -13.10 6.75
N ASN A 290 5.57 -13.20 7.94
CA ASN A 290 6.67 -12.36 8.40
C ASN A 290 8.02 -12.94 8.00
N LEU A 291 8.99 -12.07 7.74
CA LEU A 291 10.34 -12.43 7.31
C LEU A 291 11.19 -12.92 8.48
N SER A 292 11.79 -14.08 8.35
CA SER A 292 12.86 -14.54 9.25
C SER A 292 14.13 -13.70 9.05
N ASP A 293 15.05 -13.77 10.03
CA ASP A 293 16.35 -13.12 9.93
C ASP A 293 17.14 -13.55 8.68
N LYS A 294 16.99 -14.82 8.25
CA LYS A 294 17.64 -15.34 7.04
C LYS A 294 17.05 -14.73 5.78
N GLU A 295 15.73 -14.61 5.68
CA GLU A 295 15.05 -13.99 4.54
C GLU A 295 15.38 -12.50 4.46
N MET A 296 15.41 -11.80 5.59
CA MET A 296 15.86 -10.40 5.64
C MET A 296 17.31 -10.25 5.15
N GLN A 297 18.20 -11.19 5.51
CA GLN A 297 19.59 -11.17 5.04
C GLN A 297 19.67 -11.41 3.52
N LEU A 298 18.90 -12.34 2.96
CA LEU A 298 18.85 -12.56 1.50
C LEU A 298 18.43 -11.30 0.73
N ILE A 299 17.42 -10.56 1.24
CA ILE A 299 16.99 -9.29 0.65
C ILE A 299 18.12 -8.26 0.71
N LYS A 300 18.79 -8.11 1.87
CA LYS A 300 19.94 -7.24 2.03
C LYS A 300 21.07 -7.60 1.05
N ASP A 301 21.43 -8.90 0.96
CA ASP A 301 22.52 -9.38 0.12
C ASP A 301 22.28 -9.13 -1.37
N SER A 302 21.01 -9.07 -1.81
CA SER A 302 20.62 -8.64 -3.14
C SER A 302 20.85 -7.14 -3.39
N GLY A 303 21.14 -6.34 -2.36
CA GLY A 303 21.13 -4.88 -2.40
C GLY A 303 19.73 -4.27 -2.21
N GLY A 304 18.75 -5.08 -1.86
CA GLY A 304 17.33 -4.74 -1.78
C GLY A 304 16.92 -3.92 -0.56
N VAL A 305 15.61 -3.82 -0.35
CA VAL A 305 14.99 -3.07 0.75
C VAL A 305 13.77 -3.81 1.31
N ILE A 306 13.61 -3.76 2.62
CA ILE A 306 12.46 -4.28 3.36
C ILE A 306 11.61 -3.09 3.80
N GLN A 307 10.44 -2.94 3.20
CA GLN A 307 9.46 -1.96 3.60
C GLN A 307 8.63 -2.56 4.73
N VAL A 308 8.84 -2.07 5.95
CA VAL A 308 8.15 -2.57 7.14
C VAL A 308 6.67 -2.21 7.05
N VAL A 309 5.79 -3.20 7.26
CA VAL A 309 4.35 -3.03 7.04
C VAL A 309 3.62 -2.55 8.29
N GLY A 310 2.69 -1.60 8.10
CA GLY A 310 1.81 -1.08 9.15
C GLY A 310 0.57 -1.95 9.44
N PHE A 311 0.66 -3.28 9.29
CA PHE A 311 -0.43 -4.21 9.56
C PHE A 311 -0.35 -4.75 10.99
N GLY A 312 -1.33 -4.39 11.81
CA GLY A 312 -1.29 -4.61 13.27
C GLY A 312 -1.05 -6.05 13.70
N GLN A 313 -1.65 -7.03 13.02
CA GLN A 313 -1.52 -8.45 13.35
C GLN A 313 -0.13 -9.03 13.02
N TYR A 314 0.68 -8.33 12.21
CA TYR A 314 2.04 -8.75 11.90
C TYR A 314 3.07 -8.14 12.86
N LEU A 315 2.64 -7.14 13.64
CA LEU A 315 3.49 -6.35 14.54
C LEU A 315 3.32 -6.72 16.02
N LYS A 316 2.14 -7.20 16.40
CA LYS A 316 1.77 -7.51 17.78
C LYS A 316 1.07 -8.87 17.85
N PRO A 317 1.57 -9.82 18.70
CA PRO A 317 0.92 -11.10 18.90
C PRO A 317 -0.46 -10.91 19.54
N LEU A 318 -1.40 -11.83 19.23
CA LEU A 318 -2.71 -11.87 19.88
C LEU A 318 -2.57 -12.17 21.38
N GLY A 319 -3.33 -11.46 22.17
CA GLY A 319 -3.39 -11.68 23.63
C GLY A 319 -4.04 -13.00 23.99
N LYS A 320 -3.65 -13.55 25.15
CA LYS A 320 -4.20 -14.82 25.65
C LYS A 320 -5.74 -14.85 25.72
N PRO A 321 -6.45 -13.78 26.13
CA PRO A 321 -7.92 -13.80 26.16
C PRO A 321 -8.54 -14.01 24.79
N VAL A 322 -7.99 -13.40 23.74
CA VAL A 322 -8.44 -13.56 22.36
C VAL A 322 -8.09 -14.97 21.85
N LEU A 323 -6.89 -15.44 22.10
CA LEU A 323 -6.48 -16.83 21.76
C LEU A 323 -7.39 -17.87 22.39
N ASP A 324 -7.76 -17.72 23.67
CA ASP A 324 -8.68 -18.63 24.36
C ASP A 324 -10.07 -18.63 23.71
N LYS A 325 -10.59 -17.46 23.31
CA LYS A 325 -11.87 -17.35 22.59
C LYS A 325 -11.82 -17.97 21.20
N LEU A 326 -10.73 -17.77 20.48
CA LEU A 326 -10.52 -18.40 19.17
C LEU A 326 -10.46 -19.92 19.29
N GLN A 327 -9.80 -20.44 20.32
CA GLN A 327 -9.73 -21.86 20.61
C GLN A 327 -11.13 -22.42 20.92
N ALA A 328 -11.94 -21.72 21.71
CA ALA A 328 -13.32 -22.09 22.01
C ALA A 328 -14.22 -22.04 20.76
N LEU A 329 -14.05 -21.01 19.90
CA LEU A 329 -14.74 -20.91 18.62
C LEU A 329 -14.44 -22.13 17.74
N ARG A 330 -13.17 -22.49 17.59
CA ARG A 330 -12.75 -23.66 16.80
C ARG A 330 -13.36 -24.95 17.31
N ALA A 331 -13.34 -25.16 18.63
CA ALA A 331 -13.98 -26.35 19.25
C ALA A 331 -15.50 -26.38 18.98
N ARG A 332 -16.19 -25.25 19.01
CA ARG A 332 -17.62 -25.14 18.69
C ARG A 332 -17.97 -25.57 17.26
N PHE A 333 -17.01 -25.40 16.34
CA PHE A 333 -17.15 -25.73 14.91
C PHE A 333 -16.46 -27.04 14.53
N ASP A 334 -16.06 -27.85 15.49
CA ASP A 334 -15.37 -29.15 15.31
C ASP A 334 -14.04 -29.02 14.52
N LEU A 335 -13.35 -27.88 14.63
CA LEU A 335 -12.06 -27.64 14.01
C LEU A 335 -10.93 -28.08 14.94
N GLN A 336 -9.78 -28.45 14.33
CA GLN A 336 -8.58 -28.77 15.08
C GLN A 336 -8.13 -27.59 15.98
N PRO A 337 -7.52 -27.84 17.13
CA PRO A 337 -6.93 -26.80 17.95
C PRO A 337 -5.97 -25.89 17.16
N LEU A 338 -5.87 -24.62 17.60
CA LEU A 338 -4.92 -23.68 17.00
C LEU A 338 -3.49 -24.24 17.06
N GLN A 339 -2.86 -24.35 15.91
CA GLN A 339 -1.45 -24.71 15.78
C GLN A 339 -0.63 -23.46 15.44
N GLY A 340 -0.45 -22.57 16.45
CA GLY A 340 0.23 -21.29 16.27
C GLY A 340 -0.66 -20.15 15.78
N LEU A 341 -0.09 -18.95 15.67
CA LEU A 341 -0.78 -17.73 15.30
C LEU A 341 -1.23 -17.70 13.82
N ALA A 342 -0.53 -18.38 12.94
CA ALA A 342 -0.87 -18.43 11.53
C ALA A 342 -2.30 -18.93 11.29
N ASN A 343 -2.73 -19.96 12.04
CA ASN A 343 -4.08 -20.52 11.92
C ASN A 343 -5.16 -19.70 12.66
N ALA A 344 -4.74 -18.74 13.48
CA ALA A 344 -5.67 -17.84 14.17
C ALA A 344 -6.19 -16.73 13.24
N LEU A 345 -5.39 -16.32 12.27
CA LEU A 345 -5.67 -15.16 11.41
C LEU A 345 -6.38 -15.51 10.10
N MET A 346 -6.36 -16.80 9.71
CA MET A 346 -7.00 -17.29 8.49
C MET A 346 -7.72 -18.62 8.77
N PRO A 347 -8.97 -18.80 8.33
CA PRO A 347 -9.63 -20.09 8.40
C PRO A 347 -8.93 -21.06 7.44
N GLY A 348 -7.89 -21.75 7.93
CA GLY A 348 -7.00 -22.57 7.12
C GLY A 348 -7.39 -24.05 7.02
N ASP A 349 -8.53 -24.46 7.62
CA ASP A 349 -8.90 -25.88 7.63
C ASP A 349 -9.65 -26.26 6.33
N ALA A 350 -9.17 -27.27 5.63
CA ALA A 350 -9.75 -27.74 4.37
C ALA A 350 -11.26 -28.09 4.51
N VAL A 351 -11.69 -28.52 5.68
CA VAL A 351 -13.11 -28.87 5.95
C VAL A 351 -14.04 -27.65 5.83
N ILE A 352 -13.52 -26.43 5.98
CA ILE A 352 -14.32 -25.20 5.86
C ILE A 352 -14.86 -25.04 4.43
N ALA A 353 -14.11 -25.47 3.43
CA ALA A 353 -14.49 -25.37 2.03
C ALA A 353 -15.80 -26.11 1.67
N ILE A 354 -16.13 -27.17 2.43
CA ILE A 354 -17.34 -27.96 2.19
C ILE A 354 -18.51 -27.57 3.12
N TRP A 355 -18.36 -26.52 3.93
CA TRP A 355 -19.44 -26.07 4.80
C TRP A 355 -20.56 -25.39 3.99
N PRO A 356 -21.83 -25.48 4.46
CA PRO A 356 -22.87 -24.58 3.98
C PRO A 356 -22.51 -23.12 4.22
N GLU A 357 -22.91 -22.23 3.31
CA GLU A 357 -22.63 -20.79 3.40
C GLU A 357 -23.03 -20.18 4.75
N SER A 358 -24.19 -20.61 5.30
CA SER A 358 -24.65 -20.16 6.62
C SER A 358 -23.70 -20.54 7.76
N ARG A 359 -23.13 -21.76 7.74
CA ARG A 359 -22.15 -22.21 8.75
C ARG A 359 -20.84 -21.45 8.63
N PHE A 360 -20.38 -21.23 7.38
CA PHE A 360 -19.18 -20.41 7.12
C PHE A 360 -19.39 -18.97 7.57
N GLY A 361 -20.53 -18.36 7.23
CA GLY A 361 -20.85 -16.98 7.62
C GLY A 361 -20.90 -16.80 9.15
N GLU A 362 -21.47 -17.78 9.87
CA GLU A 362 -21.49 -17.76 11.35
C GLU A 362 -20.09 -17.87 11.94
N TYR A 363 -19.26 -18.77 11.40
CA TYR A 363 -17.86 -18.91 11.83
C TYR A 363 -17.06 -17.65 11.54
N ALA A 364 -17.10 -17.15 10.31
CA ALA A 364 -16.36 -15.96 9.89
C ALA A 364 -16.75 -14.71 10.70
N SER A 365 -18.06 -14.48 10.88
CA SER A 365 -18.55 -13.36 11.69
C SER A 365 -18.07 -13.46 13.16
N SER A 366 -18.12 -14.67 13.74
CA SER A 366 -17.63 -14.90 15.10
C SER A 366 -16.10 -14.72 15.20
N LEU A 367 -15.35 -15.19 14.21
CA LEU A 367 -13.91 -15.05 14.13
C LEU A 367 -13.50 -13.57 14.10
N TYR A 368 -14.09 -12.78 13.18
CA TYR A 368 -13.79 -11.35 13.09
C TYR A 368 -14.20 -10.60 14.36
N GLY A 369 -15.36 -10.89 14.93
CA GLY A 369 -15.80 -10.28 16.19
C GLY A 369 -14.84 -10.57 17.35
N ILE A 370 -14.26 -11.76 17.44
CA ILE A 370 -13.25 -12.09 18.45
C ILE A 370 -11.93 -11.34 18.17
N LEU A 371 -11.49 -11.27 16.91
CA LEU A 371 -10.26 -10.56 16.53
C LEU A 371 -10.35 -9.05 16.79
N GLU A 372 -11.53 -8.46 16.63
CA GLU A 372 -11.79 -7.04 16.94
C GLU A 372 -11.66 -6.70 18.44
N GLU A 373 -11.76 -7.69 19.33
CA GLU A 373 -11.53 -7.47 20.77
C GLU A 373 -10.05 -7.29 21.12
N GLU A 374 -9.14 -7.70 20.24
CA GLU A 374 -7.70 -7.49 20.46
C GLU A 374 -7.39 -5.98 20.42
N PRO A 375 -6.74 -5.44 21.46
CA PRO A 375 -6.28 -4.06 21.42
C PRO A 375 -5.40 -3.82 20.19
N LYS A 376 -5.71 -2.79 19.41
CA LYS A 376 -4.99 -2.47 18.18
C LYS A 376 -3.49 -2.32 18.45
N ALA A 377 -2.69 -2.73 17.49
CA ALA A 377 -1.27 -2.38 17.48
C ALA A 377 -1.13 -0.86 17.35
N THR A 378 -0.12 -0.32 17.97
CA THR A 378 0.15 1.12 18.00
C THR A 378 1.31 1.46 17.09
N LEU A 379 1.47 2.74 16.78
CA LEU A 379 2.63 3.26 16.07
C LEU A 379 3.97 2.87 16.74
N LYS A 380 4.00 2.70 18.08
CA LYS A 380 5.20 2.22 18.80
C LYS A 380 5.58 0.80 18.39
N HIS A 381 4.60 -0.13 18.29
CA HIS A 381 4.87 -1.49 17.79
C HIS A 381 5.42 -1.46 16.36
N TYR A 382 4.94 -0.53 15.53
CA TYR A 382 5.44 -0.35 14.17
C TYR A 382 6.91 0.08 14.13
N VAL A 383 7.27 1.09 14.94
CA VAL A 383 8.66 1.54 14.99
C VAL A 383 9.57 0.51 15.72
N ASP A 384 9.05 -0.30 16.65
CA ASP A 384 9.78 -1.45 17.19
C ASP A 384 10.18 -2.45 16.08
N ALA A 385 9.29 -2.65 15.09
CA ALA A 385 9.59 -3.49 13.93
C ALA A 385 10.64 -2.84 13.00
N ILE A 386 10.60 -1.52 12.81
CA ILE A 386 11.64 -0.78 12.09
C ILE A 386 12.99 -0.92 12.82
N ASP A 387 13.02 -0.66 14.14
CA ASP A 387 14.23 -0.77 14.96
C ASP A 387 14.86 -2.17 14.84
N TYR A 388 14.04 -3.22 14.96
CA TYR A 388 14.50 -4.59 14.80
C TYR A 388 15.11 -4.83 13.42
N THR A 389 14.40 -4.42 12.38
CA THR A 389 14.83 -4.62 10.99
C THR A 389 16.12 -3.85 10.70
N VAL A 390 16.21 -2.57 11.12
CA VAL A 390 17.42 -1.75 10.99
C VAL A 390 18.61 -2.40 11.71
N LYS A 391 18.39 -2.93 12.92
CA LYS A 391 19.44 -3.65 13.68
C LYS A 391 19.95 -4.88 12.94
N LYS A 392 19.10 -5.56 12.14
CA LYS A 392 19.46 -6.79 11.43
C LYS A 392 20.13 -6.54 10.10
N VAL A 393 19.58 -5.63 9.30
CA VAL A 393 20.04 -5.44 7.92
C VAL A 393 20.73 -4.09 7.67
N GLY A 394 20.65 -3.16 8.60
CA GLY A 394 21.19 -1.79 8.46
C GLY A 394 20.17 -0.83 7.85
N ILE A 395 20.36 0.47 8.12
CA ILE A 395 19.44 1.56 7.75
C ILE A 395 19.21 1.66 6.24
N ASP A 396 20.19 1.30 5.41
CA ASP A 396 20.13 1.41 3.95
C ASP A 396 19.22 0.35 3.29
N HIS A 397 18.73 -0.61 4.06
CA HIS A 397 17.91 -1.72 3.59
C HIS A 397 16.50 -1.75 4.21
N VAL A 398 16.05 -0.65 4.81
CA VAL A 398 14.74 -0.57 5.48
C VAL A 398 13.95 0.61 4.94
N GLY A 399 12.63 0.45 4.88
CA GLY A 399 11.71 1.50 4.48
C GLY A 399 10.33 1.33 5.13
N ILE A 400 9.37 2.11 4.66
CA ILE A 400 8.04 2.30 5.26
C ILE A 400 6.95 1.84 4.30
N SER A 401 5.97 1.09 4.84
CA SER A 401 4.77 0.66 4.14
C SER A 401 3.56 0.70 5.06
N SER A 402 2.44 1.21 4.59
CA SER A 402 1.22 1.31 5.41
C SER A 402 0.34 0.09 5.33
N ASP A 403 0.22 -0.52 4.15
CA ASP A 403 -0.83 -1.49 3.81
C ASP A 403 -2.25 -0.91 3.93
N PHE A 404 -2.40 0.39 3.67
CA PHE A 404 -3.71 1.05 3.71
C PHE A 404 -4.68 0.47 2.70
N ASN A 405 -5.93 0.38 3.11
CA ASN A 405 -7.07 -0.21 2.43
C ASN A 405 -7.02 -1.76 2.28
N ASP A 406 -6.04 -2.46 2.93
CA ASP A 406 -5.98 -3.94 2.96
C ASP A 406 -5.57 -4.49 4.33
N GLY A 407 -5.83 -3.74 5.39
CA GLY A 407 -5.58 -4.15 6.78
C GLY A 407 -4.60 -3.28 7.54
N GLY A 408 -3.99 -2.30 6.89
CA GLY A 408 -3.22 -1.24 7.53
C GLY A 408 -4.07 -0.37 8.45
N GLY A 409 -3.42 0.49 9.21
CA GLY A 409 -4.06 1.42 10.15
C GLY A 409 -3.85 1.01 11.59
N LEU A 410 -2.96 1.74 12.23
CA LEU A 410 -2.53 1.54 13.62
C LEU A 410 -3.10 2.65 14.51
N ASP A 411 -3.13 2.40 15.81
CA ASP A 411 -3.37 3.49 16.74
C ASP A 411 -2.20 4.49 16.69
N GLY A 412 -2.50 5.72 16.25
CA GLY A 412 -1.52 6.77 15.97
C GLY A 412 -1.07 6.87 14.50
N TRP A 413 -1.53 5.96 13.61
CA TRP A 413 -1.33 6.05 12.17
C TRP A 413 -2.47 5.34 11.44
N LYS A 414 -3.61 6.00 11.34
CA LYS A 414 -4.87 5.43 10.85
C LYS A 414 -5.06 5.56 9.35
N ASP A 415 -4.54 6.62 8.77
CA ASP A 415 -4.66 6.94 7.35
C ASP A 415 -3.42 7.69 6.84
N VAL A 416 -3.36 7.93 5.54
CA VAL A 416 -2.23 8.62 4.91
C VAL A 416 -2.05 10.07 5.38
N GLY A 417 -3.06 10.69 5.98
CA GLY A 417 -2.96 12.03 6.56
C GLY A 417 -2.13 12.09 7.85
N GLU A 418 -1.90 10.94 8.49
CA GLU A 418 -1.20 10.82 9.78
C GLU A 418 0.27 10.36 9.64
N ILE A 419 0.84 10.30 8.43
CA ILE A 419 2.21 9.80 8.19
C ILE A 419 3.29 10.53 8.99
N ARG A 420 3.07 11.80 9.35
CA ARG A 420 4.01 12.59 10.15
C ARG A 420 4.16 12.07 11.57
N ASN A 421 3.17 11.32 12.08
CA ASN A 421 3.27 10.66 13.37
C ASN A 421 4.36 9.59 13.36
N VAL A 422 4.54 8.89 12.23
CA VAL A 422 5.65 7.93 12.03
C VAL A 422 6.98 8.66 12.16
N THR A 423 7.12 9.81 11.49
CA THR A 423 8.33 10.64 11.59
C THR A 423 8.57 11.16 12.99
N ALA A 424 7.51 11.58 13.71
CA ALA A 424 7.62 12.02 15.10
C ALA A 424 8.09 10.91 16.05
N GLU A 425 7.59 9.67 15.87
CA GLU A 425 8.07 8.52 16.65
C GLU A 425 9.53 8.19 16.30
N LEU A 426 9.93 8.19 15.02
CA LEU A 426 11.32 7.97 14.62
C LEU A 426 12.27 9.01 15.23
N LEU A 427 11.92 10.29 15.20
CA LEU A 427 12.66 11.36 15.86
C LEU A 427 12.77 11.15 17.37
N THR A 428 11.68 10.72 18.01
CA THR A 428 11.66 10.40 19.45
C THR A 428 12.60 9.23 19.79
N ARG A 429 12.79 8.28 18.85
CA ARG A 429 13.75 7.16 18.97
C ARG A 429 15.18 7.54 18.63
N GLY A 430 15.43 8.79 18.22
CA GLY A 430 16.77 9.31 17.93
C GLY A 430 17.29 9.04 16.53
N TYR A 431 16.41 8.69 15.57
CA TYR A 431 16.79 8.63 14.16
C TYR A 431 17.17 10.02 13.66
N SER A 432 18.26 10.10 12.89
CA SER A 432 18.66 11.34 12.24
C SER A 432 17.72 11.67 11.08
N GLU A 433 17.63 12.96 10.71
CA GLU A 433 16.84 13.39 9.54
C GLU A 433 17.28 12.67 8.25
N ALA A 434 18.58 12.41 8.11
CA ALA A 434 19.12 11.66 6.99
C ALA A 434 18.64 10.19 6.97
N ASP A 435 18.57 9.55 8.14
CA ASP A 435 18.05 8.17 8.24
C ASP A 435 16.54 8.13 7.98
N ILE A 436 15.79 9.10 8.47
CA ILE A 436 14.35 9.24 8.22
C ILE A 436 14.08 9.43 6.71
N ALA A 437 14.87 10.25 6.02
CA ALA A 437 14.76 10.42 4.58
C ALA A 437 15.08 9.13 3.80
N LYS A 438 16.02 8.30 4.28
CA LYS A 438 16.28 6.96 3.72
C LYS A 438 15.08 6.04 3.90
N LEU A 439 14.52 5.97 5.11
CA LEU A 439 13.36 5.13 5.42
C LEU A 439 12.13 5.50 4.58
N TRP A 440 11.85 6.78 4.41
CA TRP A 440 10.65 7.23 3.69
C TRP A 440 10.73 7.00 2.16
N ALA A 441 11.83 7.35 1.52
CA ALA A 441 11.91 7.21 0.06
C ALA A 441 13.30 6.83 -0.44
N GLY A 442 14.37 7.27 0.23
CA GLY A 442 15.73 7.20 -0.30
C GLY A 442 16.15 5.77 -0.67
N ASN A 443 15.89 4.81 0.20
CA ASN A 443 16.26 3.41 -0.01
C ASN A 443 15.45 2.76 -1.15
N PHE A 444 14.14 3.04 -1.23
CA PHE A 444 13.31 2.53 -2.31
C PHE A 444 13.72 3.09 -3.67
N LEU A 445 13.94 4.41 -3.76
CA LEU A 445 14.37 5.05 -4.99
C LEU A 445 15.73 4.52 -5.46
N ARG A 446 16.68 4.30 -4.55
CA ARG A 446 17.96 3.66 -4.85
C ARG A 446 17.78 2.27 -5.48
N VAL A 447 16.92 1.43 -4.89
CA VAL A 447 16.64 0.10 -5.44
C VAL A 447 15.98 0.21 -6.81
N TRP A 448 15.00 1.08 -6.97
CA TRP A 448 14.33 1.29 -8.25
C TRP A 448 15.29 1.74 -9.35
N GLU A 449 16.22 2.67 -9.06
CA GLU A 449 17.28 3.07 -9.99
C GLU A 449 18.20 1.91 -10.39
N GLN A 450 18.56 1.05 -9.42
CA GLN A 450 19.40 -0.11 -9.68
C GLN A 450 18.70 -1.14 -10.55
N VAL A 451 17.42 -1.40 -10.30
CA VAL A 451 16.61 -2.33 -11.09
C VAL A 451 16.48 -1.83 -12.53
N GLN A 452 16.20 -0.55 -12.75
CA GLN A 452 16.12 0.03 -14.09
C GLN A 452 17.48 -0.01 -14.84
N LYS A 453 18.57 0.23 -14.14
CA LYS A 453 19.93 0.13 -14.74
C LYS A 453 20.30 -1.30 -15.12
N SER A 454 19.75 -2.30 -14.45
CA SER A 454 19.99 -3.72 -14.76
C SER A 454 19.09 -4.26 -15.87
N ALA A 455 18.13 -3.47 -16.34
CA ALA A 455 17.24 -3.85 -17.43
C ALA A 455 18.02 -4.08 -18.76
N HIS A 456 17.61 -5.10 -19.48
CA HIS A 456 18.05 -5.27 -20.86
C HIS A 456 16.88 -4.91 -21.78
N PRO A 457 16.94 -3.77 -22.50
CA PRO A 457 15.86 -3.40 -23.40
C PRO A 457 15.67 -4.50 -24.46
N VAL A 458 14.67 -5.34 -24.27
CA VAL A 458 14.20 -6.20 -25.35
C VAL A 458 13.30 -5.31 -26.20
N ALA A 459 13.66 -5.14 -27.48
CA ALA A 459 12.77 -4.46 -28.41
C ALA A 459 11.39 -5.14 -28.32
N LEU A 460 10.41 -4.40 -27.83
CA LEU A 460 9.01 -4.83 -27.89
C LEU A 460 8.66 -5.00 -29.35
N ARG A 461 8.56 -6.26 -29.81
CA ARG A 461 8.14 -6.62 -31.16
C ARG A 461 6.64 -6.56 -31.29
#